data_81591963c37932aa9e990b41ee0b0434
#
_entry.id   81591963c37932aa9e990b41ee0b0434
#
_cell.length_a   1.000
_cell.length_b   1.000
_cell.length_c   1.000
_cell.angle_alpha   90.00
_cell.angle_beta   90.00
_cell.angle_gamma   90.00
#
_symmetry.space_group_name_H-M   'P 1'
#
loop_
_entity.id
_entity.type
_entity.pdbx_description
1 polymer ?
#
loop_
_entity_poly.entity_id
_entity_poly.type
_entity_poly.pdbx_seq_one_letter_code
_entity_poly.pdbx_strand_id
1 'polypeptide(L)'
;MQHIDFSLAVHGGAWDMPEAVIDAHIIGCKNAFAAAEEMLRNGGSAMDAVEKAVTILEDDPTFDAGRGSHLNEDGFVQLDAGIMNGSDMSFGSVAALEGVRNPITVARRVQESEHILLVGEGAKRFASLNDVDTDNGEWLIVERERILWE
;
A
#
# COMPACT_ATOMS: atom_id res chain seq x y z
N MET A 1 25.97 16.39 -11.69
CA MET A 1 24.87 15.48 -11.28
C MET A 1 25.16 14.13 -11.90
N GLN A 2 25.29 13.08 -11.10
CA GLN A 2 25.35 11.70 -11.62
C GLN A 2 24.02 11.39 -12.30
N HIS A 3 24.08 10.94 -13.56
CA HIS A 3 22.92 10.46 -14.27
C HIS A 3 22.54 9.11 -13.65
N ILE A 4 21.44 9.05 -12.92
CA ILE A 4 20.92 7.80 -12.35
C ILE A 4 19.93 7.24 -13.38
N ASP A 5 20.30 6.13 -14.01
CA ASP A 5 19.40 5.42 -14.92
C ASP A 5 18.50 4.49 -14.11
N PHE A 6 17.20 4.72 -14.15
CA PHE A 6 16.19 3.85 -13.57
C PHE A 6 14.97 3.75 -14.50
N SER A 7 14.18 2.71 -14.29
CA SER A 7 12.84 2.59 -14.88
C SER A 7 11.81 2.47 -13.77
N LEU A 8 10.71 3.17 -13.91
CA LEU A 8 9.62 3.18 -12.94
C LEU A 8 8.29 2.99 -13.66
N ALA A 9 7.44 2.14 -13.10
CA ALA A 9 6.05 1.98 -13.54
C ALA A 9 5.13 1.91 -12.30
N VAL A 10 3.96 2.52 -12.38
CA VAL A 10 2.91 2.47 -11.36
C VAL A 10 1.64 1.96 -12.01
N HIS A 11 0.97 1.03 -11.35
CA HIS A 11 -0.32 0.45 -11.76
C HIS A 11 -1.36 0.68 -10.67
N GLY A 12 -2.49 1.27 -11.01
CA GLY A 12 -3.57 1.64 -10.07
C GLY A 12 -4.72 0.64 -9.98
N GLY A 13 -4.53 -0.59 -10.46
CA GLY A 13 -5.58 -1.60 -10.53
C GLY A 13 -6.23 -1.72 -11.91
N ALA A 14 -6.96 -2.81 -12.13
CA ALA A 14 -7.69 -3.10 -13.37
C ALA A 14 -9.09 -3.61 -13.05
N TRP A 15 -10.11 -2.84 -13.41
CA TRP A 15 -11.52 -3.15 -13.20
C TRP A 15 -12.37 -2.41 -14.24
N ASP A 16 -13.67 -2.69 -14.31
CA ASP A 16 -14.61 -1.99 -15.20
C ASP A 16 -14.90 -0.59 -14.65
N MET A 17 -13.97 0.33 -14.87
CA MET A 17 -13.94 1.65 -14.26
C MET A 17 -14.95 2.60 -14.89
N PRO A 18 -15.91 3.15 -14.12
CA PRO A 18 -16.83 4.17 -14.60
C PRO A 18 -16.08 5.43 -15.06
N GLU A 19 -16.57 6.03 -16.14
CA GLU A 19 -15.96 7.22 -16.75
C GLU A 19 -15.74 8.36 -15.74
N ALA A 20 -16.68 8.52 -14.81
CA ALA A 20 -16.67 9.57 -13.79
C ALA A 20 -15.48 9.51 -12.81
N VAL A 21 -14.82 8.37 -12.66
CA VAL A 21 -13.70 8.20 -11.71
C VAL A 21 -12.34 8.03 -12.39
N ILE A 22 -12.28 7.95 -13.72
CA ILE A 22 -11.05 7.75 -14.50
C ILE A 22 -10.01 8.83 -14.17
N ASP A 23 -10.41 10.10 -14.20
CA ASP A 23 -9.49 11.22 -13.95
C ASP A 23 -8.87 11.16 -12.56
N ALA A 24 -9.64 10.79 -11.53
CA ALA A 24 -9.14 10.63 -10.16
C ALA A 24 -8.07 9.53 -10.10
N HIS A 25 -8.30 8.38 -10.74
CA HIS A 25 -7.31 7.28 -10.79
C HIS A 25 -6.04 7.69 -11.55
N ILE A 26 -6.17 8.42 -12.67
CA ILE A 26 -5.01 8.93 -13.42
C ILE A 26 -4.20 9.90 -12.55
N ILE A 27 -4.87 10.80 -11.81
CA ILE A 27 -4.21 11.76 -10.92
C ILE A 27 -3.49 11.03 -9.79
N GLY A 28 -4.14 10.07 -9.12
CA GLY A 28 -3.54 9.29 -8.04
C GLY A 28 -2.30 8.51 -8.49
N CYS A 29 -2.38 7.82 -9.65
CA CYS A 29 -1.21 7.14 -10.23
C CYS A 29 -0.07 8.11 -10.56
N LYS A 30 -0.37 9.30 -11.10
CA LYS A 30 0.65 10.33 -11.37
C LYS A 30 1.30 10.85 -10.09
N ASN A 31 0.53 11.04 -9.02
CA ASN A 31 1.06 11.46 -7.72
C ASN A 31 2.00 10.41 -7.14
N ALA A 32 1.61 9.14 -7.16
CA ALA A 32 2.43 8.02 -6.72
C ALA A 32 3.73 7.91 -7.54
N PHE A 33 3.62 8.02 -8.87
CA PHE A 33 4.78 8.02 -9.77
C PHE A 33 5.73 9.18 -9.47
N ALA A 34 5.22 10.41 -9.35
CA ALA A 34 6.05 11.59 -9.11
C ALA A 34 6.84 11.50 -7.80
N ALA A 35 6.20 11.01 -6.73
CA ALA A 35 6.86 10.84 -5.44
C ALA A 35 7.95 9.74 -5.46
N ALA A 36 7.70 8.63 -6.14
CA ALA A 36 8.69 7.58 -6.31
C ALA A 36 9.85 8.03 -7.21
N GLU A 37 9.56 8.76 -8.28
CA GLU A 37 10.57 9.36 -9.16
C GLU A 37 11.47 10.33 -8.39
N GLU A 38 10.88 11.21 -7.58
CA GLU A 38 11.64 12.14 -6.74
C GLU A 38 12.55 11.41 -5.75
N MET A 39 12.05 10.33 -5.12
CA MET A 39 12.84 9.47 -4.25
C MET A 39 14.07 8.91 -4.97
N LEU A 40 13.89 8.34 -6.16
CA LEU A 40 15.00 7.78 -6.97
C LEU A 40 15.98 8.86 -7.44
N ARG A 41 15.51 10.04 -7.87
CA ARG A 41 16.37 11.16 -8.28
C ARG A 41 17.22 11.71 -7.13
N ASN A 42 16.73 11.59 -5.90
CA ASN A 42 17.43 11.99 -4.68
C ASN A 42 18.35 10.88 -4.13
N GLY A 43 18.52 9.77 -4.85
CA GLY A 43 19.43 8.67 -4.48
C GLY A 43 18.82 7.63 -3.54
N GLY A 44 17.50 7.62 -3.36
CA GLY A 44 16.78 6.56 -2.67
C GLY A 44 16.87 5.23 -3.41
N SER A 45 16.69 4.12 -2.69
CA SER A 45 16.69 2.79 -3.28
C SER A 45 15.39 2.51 -4.06
N ALA A 46 15.42 1.47 -4.92
CA ALA A 46 14.21 1.00 -5.60
C ALA A 46 13.12 0.57 -4.60
N MET A 47 13.52 -0.04 -3.48
CA MET A 47 12.62 -0.45 -2.41
C MET A 47 11.92 0.75 -1.74
N ASP A 48 12.67 1.83 -1.45
CA ASP A 48 12.11 3.04 -0.86
C ASP A 48 11.12 3.73 -1.83
N ALA A 49 11.45 3.73 -3.12
CA ALA A 49 10.59 4.29 -4.15
C ALA A 49 9.29 3.52 -4.33
N VAL A 50 9.35 2.18 -4.32
CA VAL A 50 8.15 1.31 -4.40
C VAL A 50 7.27 1.47 -3.17
N GLU A 51 7.85 1.40 -1.96
CA GLU A 51 7.12 1.63 -0.71
C GLU A 51 6.45 3.02 -0.72
N LYS A 52 7.16 4.07 -1.13
CA LYS A 52 6.62 5.43 -1.23
C LYS A 52 5.46 5.52 -2.22
N ALA A 53 5.58 4.91 -3.41
CA ALA A 53 4.49 4.92 -4.39
C ALA A 53 3.23 4.24 -3.86
N VAL A 54 3.39 3.05 -3.27
CA VAL A 54 2.25 2.28 -2.73
C VAL A 54 1.61 3.00 -1.55
N THR A 55 2.38 3.57 -0.62
CA THR A 55 1.86 4.40 0.49
C THR A 55 0.93 5.52 0.00
N ILE A 56 1.26 6.15 -1.12
CA ILE A 56 0.41 7.21 -1.70
C ILE A 56 -0.90 6.64 -2.25
N LEU A 57 -0.85 5.46 -2.88
CA LEU A 57 -2.07 4.79 -3.35
C LEU A 57 -2.93 4.29 -2.18
N GLU A 58 -2.32 3.80 -1.10
CA GLU A 58 -3.00 3.37 0.12
C GLU A 58 -3.68 4.53 0.86
N ASP A 59 -3.10 5.72 0.84
CA ASP A 59 -3.65 6.93 1.47
C ASP A 59 -4.75 7.60 0.62
N ASP A 60 -4.78 7.37 -0.69
CA ASP A 60 -5.74 7.97 -1.61
C ASP A 60 -7.05 7.16 -1.63
N PRO A 61 -8.18 7.73 -1.16
CA PRO A 61 -9.45 7.02 -1.08
C PRO A 61 -10.06 6.63 -2.44
N THR A 62 -9.41 7.00 -3.53
CA THR A 62 -9.81 6.61 -4.89
C THR A 62 -9.55 5.11 -5.15
N PHE A 63 -8.50 4.56 -4.50
CA PHE A 63 -8.06 3.20 -4.72
C PHE A 63 -8.61 2.22 -3.66
N ASP A 64 -8.70 0.95 -4.05
CA ASP A 64 -8.95 -0.17 -3.15
C ASP A 64 -7.61 -0.75 -2.67
N ALA A 65 -6.81 0.09 -1.99
CA ALA A 65 -5.44 -0.27 -1.61
C ALA A 65 -5.16 -0.07 -0.12
N GLY A 66 -5.93 0.77 0.54
CA GLY A 66 -5.80 1.11 1.96
C GLY A 66 -7.06 1.87 2.38
N ARG A 67 -6.95 3.20 2.50
CA ARG A 67 -8.14 4.03 2.72
C ARG A 67 -9.05 3.97 1.50
N GLY A 68 -10.31 3.61 1.73
CA GLY A 68 -11.31 3.46 0.67
C GLY A 68 -11.40 2.04 0.11
N SER A 69 -10.75 1.07 0.76
CA SER A 69 -10.92 -0.34 0.44
C SER A 69 -12.31 -0.84 0.81
N HIS A 70 -12.77 -1.85 0.08
CA HIS A 70 -14.04 -2.50 0.31
C HIS A 70 -14.11 -3.12 1.72
N LEU A 71 -15.30 -3.05 2.32
CA LEU A 71 -15.57 -3.71 3.58
C LEU A 71 -15.80 -5.20 3.34
N ASN A 72 -15.32 -6.02 4.26
CA ASN A 72 -15.65 -7.44 4.30
C ASN A 72 -17.10 -7.66 4.82
N GLU A 73 -17.55 -8.92 4.89
CA GLU A 73 -18.92 -9.28 5.31
C GLU A 73 -19.25 -8.77 6.71
N ASP A 74 -18.26 -8.63 7.59
CA ASP A 74 -18.41 -8.17 8.98
C ASP A 74 -18.27 -6.62 9.11
N GLY A 75 -18.09 -5.90 8.02
CA GLY A 75 -18.00 -4.44 8.00
C GLY A 75 -16.61 -3.88 8.34
N PHE A 76 -15.55 -4.68 8.20
CA PHE A 76 -14.17 -4.26 8.45
C PHE A 76 -13.36 -4.17 7.15
N VAL A 77 -12.34 -3.33 7.14
CA VAL A 77 -11.31 -3.31 6.09
C VAL A 77 -10.21 -4.29 6.46
N GLN A 78 -9.97 -5.27 5.59
CA GLN A 78 -8.85 -6.19 5.65
C GLN A 78 -7.94 -5.95 4.45
N LEU A 79 -6.65 -5.76 4.71
CA LEU A 79 -5.67 -5.35 3.71
C LEU A 79 -4.60 -6.42 3.49
N ASP A 80 -4.18 -6.54 2.24
CA ASP A 80 -3.07 -7.38 1.82
C ASP A 80 -1.99 -6.50 1.18
N ALA A 81 -0.72 -6.80 1.45
CA ALA A 81 0.39 -6.13 0.81
C ALA A 81 1.57 -7.08 0.63
N GLY A 82 2.38 -6.81 -0.38
CA GLY A 82 3.62 -7.54 -0.61
C GLY A 82 4.67 -6.66 -1.27
N ILE A 83 5.93 -6.89 -0.90
CA ILE A 83 7.08 -6.19 -1.47
C ILE A 83 8.22 -7.16 -1.73
N MET A 84 8.93 -6.94 -2.83
CA MET A 84 10.03 -7.80 -3.24
C MET A 84 11.24 -7.00 -3.68
N ASN A 85 12.42 -7.39 -3.20
CA ASN A 85 13.69 -6.88 -3.65
C ASN A 85 14.27 -7.79 -4.75
N GLY A 86 14.33 -7.30 -5.97
CA GLY A 86 14.83 -8.08 -7.12
C GLY A 86 16.33 -8.33 -7.10
N SER A 87 17.10 -7.63 -6.25
CA SER A 87 18.55 -7.81 -6.17
C SER A 87 18.98 -9.11 -5.45
N ASP A 88 18.19 -9.55 -4.49
CA ASP A 88 18.47 -10.73 -3.66
C ASP A 88 17.26 -11.68 -3.56
N MET A 89 16.15 -11.34 -4.23
CA MET A 89 14.89 -12.08 -4.24
C MET A 89 14.22 -12.14 -2.86
N SER A 90 14.61 -11.30 -1.90
CA SER A 90 13.93 -11.21 -0.61
C SER A 90 12.51 -10.65 -0.78
N PHE A 91 11.60 -11.21 -0.01
CA PHE A 91 10.16 -10.92 -0.13
C PHE A 91 9.54 -10.81 1.26
N GLY A 92 8.58 -9.90 1.41
CA GLY A 92 7.77 -9.78 2.61
C GLY A 92 6.34 -9.45 2.27
N SER A 93 5.40 -10.01 3.01
CA SER A 93 3.98 -9.82 2.77
C SER A 93 3.14 -9.91 4.05
N VAL A 94 1.98 -9.31 3.98
CA VAL A 94 0.92 -9.41 4.96
C VAL A 94 -0.41 -9.72 4.28
N ALA A 95 -1.30 -10.41 4.97
CA ALA A 95 -2.64 -10.69 4.50
C ALA A 95 -3.66 -10.56 5.64
N ALA A 96 -4.89 -10.18 5.30
CA ALA A 96 -5.98 -9.96 6.24
C ALA A 96 -5.58 -9.05 7.41
N LEU A 97 -4.77 -8.03 7.14
CA LEU A 97 -4.28 -7.08 8.14
C LEU A 97 -5.34 -6.02 8.42
N GLU A 98 -5.68 -5.83 9.69
CA GLU A 98 -6.64 -4.84 10.13
C GLU A 98 -5.99 -3.73 10.97
N GLY A 99 -6.56 -2.51 10.89
CA GLY A 99 -6.16 -1.41 11.76
C GLY A 99 -4.73 -0.92 11.57
N VAL A 100 -4.20 -1.01 10.35
CA VAL A 100 -2.92 -0.44 9.95
C VAL A 100 -3.16 0.46 8.74
N ARG A 101 -2.64 1.67 8.81
CA ARG A 101 -2.85 2.68 7.76
C ARG A 101 -2.20 2.28 6.43
N ASN A 102 -0.94 1.85 6.49
CA ASN A 102 -0.13 1.53 5.31
C ASN A 102 0.41 0.09 5.42
N PRO A 103 -0.32 -0.91 4.91
CA PRO A 103 0.10 -2.31 4.96
C PRO A 103 1.42 -2.58 4.24
N ILE A 104 1.78 -1.78 3.23
CA ILE A 104 3.07 -1.91 2.53
C ILE A 104 4.26 -1.70 3.46
N THR A 105 4.14 -0.79 4.44
CA THR A 105 5.19 -0.56 5.44
C THR A 105 5.39 -1.81 6.31
N VAL A 106 4.30 -2.51 6.69
CA VAL A 106 4.42 -3.77 7.42
C VAL A 106 5.04 -4.86 6.56
N ALA A 107 4.62 -4.98 5.29
CA ALA A 107 5.22 -5.91 4.32
C ALA A 107 6.74 -5.67 4.17
N ARG A 108 7.18 -4.39 4.18
CA ARG A 108 8.59 -4.03 4.18
C ARG A 108 9.30 -4.53 5.44
N ARG A 109 8.73 -4.36 6.64
CA ARG A 109 9.28 -4.89 7.89
C ARG A 109 9.35 -6.42 7.90
N VAL A 110 8.35 -7.09 7.31
CA VAL A 110 8.37 -8.55 7.15
C VAL A 110 9.52 -8.97 6.22
N GLN A 111 9.73 -8.27 5.10
CA GLN A 111 10.84 -8.53 4.16
C GLN A 111 12.23 -8.39 4.82
N GLU A 112 12.37 -7.49 5.80
CA GLU A 112 13.59 -7.26 6.57
C GLU A 112 13.77 -8.26 7.74
N SER A 113 12.81 -9.16 7.97
CA SER A 113 12.79 -10.16 9.06
C SER A 113 13.07 -11.58 8.56
N GLU A 114 12.94 -12.57 9.44
CA GLU A 114 13.01 -14.00 9.08
C GLU A 114 11.70 -14.54 8.47
N HIS A 115 10.63 -13.74 8.45
CA HIS A 115 9.33 -14.12 7.95
C HIS A 115 9.16 -13.74 6.47
N ILE A 116 8.26 -14.45 5.79
CA ILE A 116 7.90 -14.16 4.39
C ILE A 116 6.46 -13.64 4.31
N LEU A 117 5.57 -14.19 5.13
CA LEU A 117 4.16 -13.85 5.19
C LEU A 117 3.68 -13.88 6.64
N LEU A 118 2.99 -12.82 7.04
CA LEU A 118 2.23 -12.76 8.29
C LEU A 118 0.76 -12.47 8.00
N VAL A 119 -0.15 -12.99 8.83
CA VAL A 119 -1.60 -12.92 8.56
C VAL A 119 -2.38 -12.47 9.80
N GLY A 120 -3.40 -11.63 9.61
CA GLY A 120 -4.39 -11.21 10.59
C GLY A 120 -3.77 -10.64 11.87
N GLU A 121 -4.26 -11.06 13.03
CA GLU A 121 -3.78 -10.61 14.35
C GLU A 121 -2.28 -10.82 14.57
N GLY A 122 -1.70 -11.87 13.97
CA GLY A 122 -0.25 -12.08 14.01
C GLY A 122 0.51 -10.98 13.29
N ALA A 123 0.04 -10.55 12.14
CA ALA A 123 0.59 -9.44 11.37
C ALA A 123 0.42 -8.11 12.11
N LYS A 124 -0.76 -7.85 12.70
CA LYS A 124 -1.03 -6.65 13.49
C LYS A 124 -0.11 -6.53 14.72
N ARG A 125 0.07 -7.64 15.45
CA ARG A 125 1.01 -7.66 16.57
C ARG A 125 2.45 -7.44 16.14
N PHE A 126 2.86 -8.02 15.00
CA PHE A 126 4.19 -7.78 14.44
C PHE A 126 4.37 -6.30 14.07
N ALA A 127 3.37 -5.66 13.45
CA ALA A 127 3.37 -4.24 13.13
C ALA A 127 3.64 -3.39 14.39
N SER A 128 2.87 -3.60 15.46
CA SER A 128 3.04 -2.88 16.72
C SER A 128 4.43 -3.09 17.36
N LEU A 129 5.01 -4.29 17.24
CA LEU A 129 6.36 -4.58 17.76
C LEU A 129 7.49 -3.98 16.91
N ASN A 130 7.18 -3.51 15.70
CA ASN A 130 8.12 -2.90 14.75
C ASN A 130 7.81 -1.42 14.48
N ASP A 131 7.27 -0.72 15.47
CA ASP A 131 7.02 0.73 15.47
C ASP A 131 6.07 1.19 14.33
N VAL A 132 5.14 0.33 13.92
CA VAL A 132 4.05 0.70 13.02
C VAL A 132 2.78 0.92 13.84
N ASP A 133 2.21 2.10 13.71
CA ASP A 133 0.97 2.46 14.43
C ASP A 133 -0.19 1.56 14.01
N THR A 134 -0.92 1.08 15.02
CA THR A 134 -2.11 0.25 14.84
C THR A 134 -3.30 0.84 15.59
N ASP A 135 -4.48 0.77 15.00
CA ASP A 135 -5.71 1.28 15.59
C ASP A 135 -6.93 0.34 15.32
N ASN A 136 -8.13 0.90 15.30
CA ASN A 136 -9.37 0.15 15.01
C ASN A 136 -9.74 0.15 13.51
N GLY A 137 -8.95 0.77 12.63
CA GLY A 137 -9.19 0.79 11.20
C GLY A 137 -10.25 1.77 10.71
N GLU A 138 -10.88 2.54 11.57
CA GLU A 138 -11.94 3.50 11.19
C GLU A 138 -11.48 4.54 10.15
N TRP A 139 -10.22 4.93 10.17
CA TRP A 139 -9.67 5.86 9.20
C TRP A 139 -9.68 5.32 7.76
N LEU A 140 -9.59 4.01 7.60
CA LEU A 140 -9.61 3.32 6.31
C LEU A 140 -10.98 3.38 5.64
N ILE A 141 -12.05 3.46 6.43
CA ILE A 141 -13.43 3.40 5.95
C ILE A 141 -13.86 4.77 5.45
N VAL A 142 -14.34 4.83 4.21
CA VAL A 142 -14.93 6.02 3.62
C VAL A 142 -16.44 5.83 3.42
N GLU A 143 -17.18 6.94 3.36
CA GLU A 143 -18.64 6.93 3.26
C GLU A 143 -19.15 6.12 2.05
N ARG A 144 -18.48 6.22 0.92
CA ARG A 144 -18.79 5.43 -0.28
C ARG A 144 -18.86 3.93 0.04
N GLU A 145 -17.90 3.40 0.80
CA GLU A 145 -17.81 1.98 1.12
C GLU A 145 -18.85 1.57 2.18
N ARG A 146 -19.19 2.45 3.12
CA ARG A 146 -20.28 2.20 4.06
C ARG A 146 -21.63 2.04 3.33
N ILE A 147 -21.92 2.94 2.37
CA ILE A 147 -23.15 2.88 1.58
C ILE A 147 -23.22 1.62 0.71
N LEU A 148 -22.09 1.15 0.19
CA LEU A 148 -22.05 -0.07 -0.63
C LEU A 148 -22.19 -1.34 0.20
N TRP A 149 -21.78 -1.31 1.48
CA TRP A 149 -21.84 -2.45 2.39
C TRP A 149 -23.25 -2.64 3.01
N GLU A 150 -24.01 -1.57 3.24
CA GLU A 150 -25.41 -1.58 3.74
C GLU A 150 -26.40 -2.15 2.71
#